data_036258315485c7625a10a8e596ff4c41
#
_entry.id   036258315485c7625a10a8e596ff4c41
#
_cell.length_a   1.000
_cell.length_b   1.000
_cell.length_c   1.000
_cell.angle_alpha   90.00
_cell.angle_beta   90.00
_cell.angle_gamma   90.00
#
_symmetry.space_group_name_H-M   'P 1'
#
loop_
_entity.id
_entity.type
_entity.pdbx_description
1 polymer ?
#
loop_
_entity_poly.entity_id
_entity_poly.type
_entity_poly.pdbx_seq_one_letter_code
_entity_poly.pdbx_strand_id
1 'polypeptide(L)'
;MTAEASEKFSGRRIDFHAHAILPSYVDALKKLKIDATAEEGFPLPKWSVENHLQFMDDAGIDFTILSMATPHISDKIAAREINEEFAELCRRFPKKFGFVATLPLPNVEGSIEEFKFATEKLGALGVKVASNSDGVYLGDERLDPIFAALNEKNSLVIIHPSPARLLPRENVVTGKVMALFEYPTDTTRAVLNMLANRTLEKFPRLKIVVPHCGSFLPYMKQRAGSMFQMLASMNLMEPVNFSAGFKKLFFDTAGDPMPEQFDMLLKVASLDKIIFGTDYPYVPAKVVLGRKKLFDEEILRRGWTEKIYVENARALLEG
;
A
#
# COMPACT_ATOMS: atom_id res chain seq x y z
N MET A 1 22.46 -4.41 2.06
CA MET A 1 22.10 -5.06 0.78
C MET A 1 23.36 -5.21 -0.07
N THR A 2 23.52 -6.36 -0.75
CA THR A 2 24.68 -6.66 -1.60
C THR A 2 24.58 -5.91 -2.93
N ALA A 3 25.69 -5.78 -3.68
CA ALA A 3 25.74 -5.13 -4.99
C ALA A 3 24.68 -5.68 -6.00
N GLU A 4 24.31 -6.97 -5.88
CA GLU A 4 23.23 -7.58 -6.66
C GLU A 4 21.83 -6.94 -6.45
N ALA A 5 21.55 -6.39 -5.26
CA ALA A 5 20.29 -5.70 -4.99
C ALA A 5 20.25 -4.33 -5.71
N SER A 6 21.39 -3.65 -5.87
CA SER A 6 21.51 -2.39 -6.59
C SER A 6 21.26 -2.54 -8.09
N GLU A 7 21.74 -3.62 -8.72
CA GLU A 7 21.45 -3.88 -10.14
C GLU A 7 19.97 -4.17 -10.42
N LYS A 8 19.24 -4.71 -9.45
CA LYS A 8 17.82 -5.06 -9.58
C LYS A 8 16.91 -3.85 -9.81
N PHE A 9 17.32 -2.65 -9.36
CA PHE A 9 16.53 -1.42 -9.41
C PHE A 9 17.18 -0.36 -10.36
N SER A 10 17.82 -0.80 -11.42
CA SER A 10 18.51 0.08 -12.37
C SER A 10 17.57 0.82 -13.34
N GLY A 11 16.28 0.55 -13.33
CA GLY A 11 15.28 1.16 -14.21
C GLY A 11 15.03 2.64 -13.93
N ARG A 12 14.40 3.31 -14.88
CA ARG A 12 14.06 4.74 -14.82
C ARG A 12 12.69 5.02 -14.20
N ARG A 13 11.85 4.00 -13.97
CA ARG A 13 10.52 4.15 -13.39
C ARG A 13 10.13 2.90 -12.64
N ILE A 14 9.91 3.08 -11.33
CA ILE A 14 9.51 2.00 -10.42
C ILE A 14 8.07 2.24 -10.01
N ASP A 15 7.19 1.28 -10.31
CA ASP A 15 5.81 1.27 -9.86
C ASP A 15 5.70 0.58 -8.50
N PHE A 16 5.30 1.33 -7.48
CA PHE A 16 5.19 0.85 -6.10
C PHE A 16 3.80 0.32 -5.73
N HIS A 17 2.83 0.52 -6.63
CA HIS A 17 1.45 0.14 -6.36
C HIS A 17 0.82 -0.51 -7.60
N ALA A 18 0.97 -1.83 -7.68
CA ALA A 18 0.29 -2.64 -8.67
C ALA A 18 -0.07 -4.00 -8.08
N HIS A 19 -1.06 -4.63 -8.69
CA HIS A 19 -1.60 -5.90 -8.21
C HIS A 19 -1.42 -7.00 -9.24
N ALA A 20 -1.28 -8.24 -8.76
CA ALA A 20 -1.40 -9.42 -9.59
C ALA A 20 -2.57 -10.28 -9.09
N ILE A 21 -3.38 -10.76 -10.05
CA ILE A 21 -4.48 -11.67 -9.76
C ILE A 21 -3.99 -13.07 -10.12
N LEU A 22 -3.28 -13.67 -9.16
CA LEU A 22 -2.64 -14.97 -9.32
C LEU A 22 -3.68 -16.11 -9.24
N PRO A 23 -3.45 -17.26 -9.93
CA PRO A 23 -4.24 -18.45 -9.77
C PRO A 23 -4.47 -18.90 -8.33
N SER A 24 -3.42 -18.92 -7.49
CA SER A 24 -3.54 -19.25 -6.05
C SER A 24 -4.49 -18.33 -5.31
N TYR A 25 -4.48 -17.03 -5.63
CA TYR A 25 -5.41 -16.07 -5.04
C TYR A 25 -6.87 -16.36 -5.47
N VAL A 26 -7.10 -16.61 -6.75
CA VAL A 26 -8.44 -16.96 -7.25
C VAL A 26 -8.96 -18.25 -6.63
N ASP A 27 -8.11 -19.25 -6.46
CA ASP A 27 -8.46 -20.52 -5.83
C ASP A 27 -8.70 -20.36 -4.32
N ALA A 28 -7.94 -19.49 -3.65
CA ALA A 28 -8.19 -19.12 -2.25
C ALA A 28 -9.58 -18.48 -2.07
N LEU A 29 -9.97 -17.54 -2.94
CA LEU A 29 -11.30 -16.93 -2.90
C LEU A 29 -12.41 -17.98 -3.02
N LYS A 30 -12.29 -18.92 -3.97
CA LYS A 30 -13.26 -20.03 -4.14
C LYS A 30 -13.32 -20.93 -2.92
N LYS A 31 -12.16 -21.36 -2.42
CA LYS A 31 -12.03 -22.27 -1.26
C LYS A 31 -12.62 -21.64 0.00
N LEU A 32 -12.39 -20.36 0.21
CA LEU A 32 -12.86 -19.58 1.36
C LEU A 32 -14.27 -19.03 1.17
N LYS A 33 -14.89 -19.24 -0.02
CA LYS A 33 -16.22 -18.75 -0.39
C LYS A 33 -16.35 -17.22 -0.28
N ILE A 34 -15.29 -16.51 -0.66
CA ILE A 34 -15.26 -15.05 -0.71
C ILE A 34 -15.74 -14.61 -2.10
N ASP A 35 -16.81 -13.82 -2.14
CA ASP A 35 -17.31 -13.20 -3.37
C ASP A 35 -16.68 -11.81 -3.52
N ALA A 36 -15.59 -11.75 -4.29
CA ALA A 36 -14.88 -10.52 -4.52
C ALA A 36 -15.77 -9.42 -5.15
N THR A 37 -16.72 -9.80 -6.01
CA THR A 37 -17.65 -8.83 -6.62
C THR A 37 -18.60 -8.24 -5.59
N ALA A 38 -19.09 -9.05 -4.68
CA ALA A 38 -19.96 -8.57 -3.59
C ALA A 38 -19.21 -7.67 -2.61
N GLU A 39 -17.93 -8.00 -2.31
CA GLU A 39 -17.13 -7.22 -1.38
C GLU A 39 -16.62 -5.90 -1.97
N GLU A 40 -16.19 -5.90 -3.24
CA GLU A 40 -15.59 -4.73 -3.90
C GLU A 40 -16.62 -3.82 -4.60
N GLY A 41 -17.77 -4.38 -4.95
CA GLY A 41 -18.81 -3.72 -5.78
C GLY A 41 -18.54 -3.77 -7.27
N PHE A 42 -17.49 -4.48 -7.72
CA PHE A 42 -17.16 -4.74 -9.12
C PHE A 42 -16.35 -6.05 -9.26
N PRO A 43 -16.39 -6.71 -10.44
CA PRO A 43 -15.68 -7.97 -10.64
C PRO A 43 -14.16 -7.78 -10.64
N LEU A 44 -13.43 -8.85 -10.25
CA LEU A 44 -11.97 -8.85 -10.36
C LEU A 44 -11.52 -8.48 -11.78
N PRO A 45 -10.54 -7.59 -11.93
CA PRO A 45 -9.97 -7.27 -13.23
C PRO A 45 -9.36 -8.51 -13.90
N LYS A 46 -9.42 -8.56 -15.22
CA LYS A 46 -8.66 -9.56 -15.98
C LYS A 46 -7.19 -9.22 -15.93
N TRP A 47 -6.36 -10.16 -15.50
CA TRP A 47 -4.92 -9.99 -15.40
C TRP A 47 -4.18 -11.19 -15.98
N SER A 48 -3.06 -10.94 -16.63
CA SER A 48 -2.05 -11.93 -16.98
C SER A 48 -0.67 -11.30 -16.95
N VAL A 49 0.35 -12.12 -16.85
CA VAL A 49 1.75 -11.66 -16.87
C VAL A 49 2.06 -10.93 -18.17
N GLU A 50 1.61 -11.45 -19.30
CA GLU A 50 1.83 -10.88 -20.63
C GLU A 50 1.20 -9.49 -20.74
N ASN A 51 -0.05 -9.35 -20.28
CA ASN A 51 -0.75 -8.05 -20.26
C ASN A 51 -0.06 -7.05 -19.34
N HIS A 52 0.47 -7.52 -18.20
CA HIS A 52 1.20 -6.64 -17.28
C HIS A 52 2.52 -6.17 -17.88
N LEU A 53 3.28 -7.06 -18.49
CA LEU A 53 4.52 -6.71 -19.21
C LEU A 53 4.26 -5.74 -20.36
N GLN A 54 3.21 -5.95 -21.14
CA GLN A 54 2.82 -5.02 -22.20
C GLN A 54 2.44 -3.65 -21.62
N PHE A 55 1.65 -3.63 -20.53
CA PHE A 55 1.33 -2.37 -19.84
C PHE A 55 2.58 -1.64 -19.33
N MET A 56 3.54 -2.37 -18.75
CA MET A 56 4.81 -1.77 -18.31
C MET A 56 5.57 -1.14 -19.48
N ASP A 57 5.64 -1.83 -20.62
CA ASP A 57 6.31 -1.31 -21.81
C ASP A 57 5.60 -0.07 -22.36
N ASP A 58 4.26 -0.09 -22.47
CA ASP A 58 3.45 1.06 -22.91
C ASP A 58 3.56 2.27 -21.96
N ALA A 59 3.67 2.02 -20.65
CA ALA A 59 3.81 3.05 -19.63
C ALA A 59 5.27 3.49 -19.39
N GLY A 60 6.25 2.81 -19.99
CA GLY A 60 7.66 3.02 -19.73
C GLY A 60 8.05 2.71 -18.28
N ILE A 61 7.44 1.68 -17.68
CA ILE A 61 7.76 1.19 -16.34
C ILE A 61 8.82 0.10 -16.46
N ASP A 62 9.92 0.25 -15.75
CA ASP A 62 11.03 -0.71 -15.81
C ASP A 62 10.89 -1.82 -14.78
N PHE A 63 10.34 -1.49 -13.60
CA PHE A 63 10.18 -2.41 -12.49
C PHE A 63 8.88 -2.15 -11.73
N THR A 64 8.16 -3.23 -11.40
CA THR A 64 6.91 -3.16 -10.62
C THR A 64 7.02 -3.97 -9.35
N ILE A 65 6.59 -3.39 -8.23
CA ILE A 65 6.40 -4.11 -6.96
C ILE A 65 4.96 -4.58 -6.91
N LEU A 66 4.79 -5.88 -7.09
CA LEU A 66 3.49 -6.54 -7.08
C LEU A 66 2.99 -6.78 -5.66
N SER A 67 1.69 -6.66 -5.49
CA SER A 67 0.99 -7.06 -4.27
C SER A 67 -0.25 -7.90 -4.59
N MET A 68 -0.73 -8.65 -3.61
CA MET A 68 -1.99 -9.38 -3.73
C MET A 68 -3.14 -8.41 -4.02
N ALA A 69 -4.08 -8.84 -4.83
CA ALA A 69 -5.33 -8.11 -5.10
C ALA A 69 -6.23 -8.00 -3.84
N THR A 70 -7.39 -7.37 -3.97
CA THR A 70 -8.46 -7.37 -2.96
C THR A 70 -9.61 -8.27 -3.41
N PRO A 71 -10.38 -8.85 -2.47
CA PRO A 71 -10.34 -8.75 -1.01
C PRO A 71 -9.10 -9.37 -0.33
N HIS A 72 -8.80 -8.90 0.89
CA HIS A 72 -7.69 -9.43 1.68
C HIS A 72 -7.96 -10.90 2.12
N ILE A 73 -6.89 -11.71 2.16
CA ILE A 73 -6.93 -13.11 2.59
C ILE A 73 -6.29 -13.24 3.98
N SER A 74 -7.10 -13.68 4.96
CA SER A 74 -6.65 -13.90 6.34
C SER A 74 -6.29 -15.37 6.64
N ASP A 75 -6.46 -16.28 5.67
CA ASP A 75 -6.09 -17.69 5.83
C ASP A 75 -4.59 -17.88 5.69
N LYS A 76 -3.96 -18.52 6.67
CA LYS A 76 -2.50 -18.72 6.76
C LYS A 76 -1.96 -19.58 5.59
N ILE A 77 -2.70 -20.63 5.21
CA ILE A 77 -2.26 -21.55 4.15
C ILE A 77 -2.35 -20.83 2.81
N ALA A 78 -3.47 -20.18 2.54
CA ALA A 78 -3.65 -19.41 1.32
C ALA A 78 -2.65 -18.25 1.20
N ALA A 79 -2.35 -17.54 2.29
CA ALA A 79 -1.33 -16.49 2.28
C ALA A 79 0.05 -17.03 1.87
N ARG A 80 0.44 -18.22 2.39
CA ARG A 80 1.66 -18.91 2.03
C ARG A 80 1.69 -19.28 0.53
N GLU A 81 0.65 -19.94 0.04
CA GLU A 81 0.54 -20.36 -1.36
C GLU A 81 0.62 -19.15 -2.32
N ILE A 82 -0.03 -18.05 -1.99
CA ILE A 82 0.02 -16.81 -2.76
C ILE A 82 1.44 -16.20 -2.77
N ASN A 83 2.10 -16.13 -1.62
CA ASN A 83 3.45 -15.59 -1.52
C ASN A 83 4.48 -16.44 -2.27
N GLU A 84 4.34 -17.77 -2.27
CA GLU A 84 5.17 -18.68 -3.04
C GLU A 84 4.98 -18.50 -4.55
N GLU A 85 3.74 -18.27 -5.01
CA GLU A 85 3.47 -17.99 -6.43
C GLU A 85 4.02 -16.62 -6.85
N PHE A 86 3.95 -15.59 -5.99
CA PHE A 86 4.63 -14.31 -6.23
C PHE A 86 6.15 -14.50 -6.39
N ALA A 87 6.77 -15.27 -5.51
CA ALA A 87 8.19 -15.53 -5.57
C ALA A 87 8.59 -16.25 -6.87
N GLU A 88 7.77 -17.22 -7.31
CA GLU A 88 7.97 -17.91 -8.59
C GLU A 88 7.89 -16.93 -9.77
N LEU A 89 6.86 -16.09 -9.79
CA LEU A 89 6.71 -15.06 -10.82
C LEU A 89 7.91 -14.12 -10.88
N CYS A 90 8.36 -13.63 -9.72
CA CYS A 90 9.53 -12.75 -9.64
C CYS A 90 10.83 -13.46 -10.06
N ARG A 91 10.99 -14.76 -9.79
CA ARG A 91 12.13 -15.56 -10.29
C ARG A 91 12.14 -15.69 -11.81
N ARG A 92 10.96 -15.81 -12.44
CA ARG A 92 10.84 -15.87 -13.90
C ARG A 92 11.14 -14.52 -14.56
N PHE A 93 10.87 -13.40 -13.88
CA PHE A 93 11.03 -12.04 -14.42
C PHE A 93 11.80 -11.13 -13.45
N PRO A 94 13.05 -11.47 -13.06
CA PRO A 94 13.74 -10.83 -11.94
C PRO A 94 14.10 -9.36 -12.17
N LYS A 95 14.13 -8.91 -13.45
CA LYS A 95 14.39 -7.50 -13.82
C LYS A 95 13.11 -6.68 -13.98
N LYS A 96 11.94 -7.32 -13.94
CA LYS A 96 10.63 -6.68 -14.15
C LYS A 96 9.80 -6.63 -12.88
N PHE A 97 9.85 -7.67 -12.03
CA PHE A 97 8.99 -7.79 -10.87
C PHE A 97 9.74 -8.02 -9.56
N GLY A 98 9.27 -7.36 -8.53
CA GLY A 98 9.43 -7.70 -7.13
C GLY A 98 8.05 -7.83 -6.48
N PHE A 99 7.96 -8.27 -5.24
CA PHE A 99 6.69 -8.36 -4.55
C PHE A 99 6.79 -7.99 -3.07
N VAL A 100 5.67 -7.60 -2.49
CA VAL A 100 5.45 -7.50 -1.06
C VAL A 100 4.52 -8.63 -0.62
N ALA A 101 4.88 -9.28 0.49
CA ALA A 101 4.14 -10.43 0.97
C ALA A 101 2.80 -10.03 1.56
N THR A 102 1.76 -10.87 1.36
CA THR A 102 0.53 -10.80 2.13
C THR A 102 0.68 -11.52 3.46
N LEU A 103 0.05 -11.00 4.50
CA LEU A 103 0.08 -11.58 5.84
C LEU A 103 -1.33 -12.02 6.26
N PRO A 104 -1.48 -13.16 6.97
CA PRO A 104 -2.79 -13.66 7.39
C PRO A 104 -3.34 -12.93 8.64
N LEU A 105 -3.26 -11.58 8.65
CA LEU A 105 -3.85 -10.77 9.72
C LEU A 105 -5.37 -11.00 9.79
N PRO A 106 -5.97 -11.00 11.00
CA PRO A 106 -5.40 -10.57 12.28
C PRO A 106 -4.68 -11.68 13.08
N ASN A 107 -4.36 -12.82 12.50
CA ASN A 107 -3.55 -13.86 13.13
C ASN A 107 -2.10 -13.38 13.25
N VAL A 108 -1.75 -12.80 14.40
CA VAL A 108 -0.44 -12.16 14.64
C VAL A 108 0.71 -13.16 14.58
N GLU A 109 0.58 -14.32 15.25
CA GLU A 109 1.61 -15.36 15.27
C GLU A 109 1.87 -15.90 13.86
N GLY A 110 0.80 -16.28 13.14
CA GLY A 110 0.90 -16.72 11.75
C GLY A 110 1.47 -15.64 10.82
N SER A 111 1.19 -14.37 11.09
CA SER A 111 1.74 -13.24 10.33
C SER A 111 3.23 -13.03 10.57
N ILE A 112 3.72 -13.21 11.80
CA ILE A 112 5.15 -13.14 12.12
C ILE A 112 5.92 -14.29 11.43
N GLU A 113 5.38 -15.50 11.47
CA GLU A 113 5.96 -16.66 10.79
C GLU A 113 6.00 -16.44 9.27
N GLU A 114 4.90 -15.96 8.68
CA GLU A 114 4.81 -15.70 7.26
C GLU A 114 5.72 -14.58 6.80
N PHE A 115 5.81 -13.49 7.56
CA PHE A 115 6.74 -12.39 7.30
C PHE A 115 8.20 -12.87 7.23
N LYS A 116 8.63 -13.64 8.24
CA LYS A 116 9.99 -14.19 8.27
C LYS A 116 10.25 -15.10 7.08
N PHE A 117 9.33 -16.00 6.79
CA PHE A 117 9.48 -16.93 5.67
C PHE A 117 9.51 -16.18 4.32
N ALA A 118 8.58 -15.28 4.09
CA ALA A 118 8.50 -14.55 2.83
C ALA A 118 9.73 -13.68 2.57
N THR A 119 10.25 -13.01 3.60
CA THR A 119 11.44 -12.16 3.44
C THR A 119 12.74 -12.95 3.37
N GLU A 120 12.91 -14.00 4.16
CA GLU A 120 14.18 -14.74 4.27
C GLU A 120 14.31 -15.86 3.22
N LYS A 121 13.19 -16.44 2.75
CA LYS A 121 13.19 -17.59 1.81
C LYS A 121 12.66 -17.24 0.45
N LEU A 122 11.67 -16.35 0.36
CA LEU A 122 11.01 -16.03 -0.91
C LEU A 122 11.51 -14.72 -1.54
N GLY A 123 12.25 -13.89 -0.81
CA GLY A 123 12.80 -12.63 -1.30
C GLY A 123 11.76 -11.51 -1.41
N ALA A 124 10.71 -11.54 -0.59
CA ALA A 124 9.76 -10.45 -0.49
C ALA A 124 10.46 -9.14 -0.06
N LEU A 125 10.12 -8.03 -0.71
CA LEU A 125 10.72 -6.71 -0.46
C LEU A 125 10.16 -6.02 0.80
N GLY A 126 9.07 -6.53 1.32
CA GLY A 126 8.34 -6.03 2.46
C GLY A 126 7.00 -6.73 2.58
N VAL A 127 6.03 -6.08 3.18
CA VAL A 127 4.68 -6.62 3.36
C VAL A 127 3.60 -5.66 2.88
N LYS A 128 2.47 -6.20 2.42
CA LYS A 128 1.22 -5.49 2.25
C LYS A 128 0.31 -5.84 3.43
N VAL A 129 -0.27 -4.83 4.06
CA VAL A 129 -1.22 -4.98 5.16
C VAL A 129 -2.52 -4.26 4.84
N ALA A 130 -3.65 -4.88 5.17
CA ALA A 130 -4.94 -4.24 5.05
C ALA A 130 -5.11 -3.13 6.10
N SER A 131 -5.84 -2.06 5.77
CA SER A 131 -6.19 -0.98 6.70
C SER A 131 -6.87 -1.50 7.96
N ASN A 132 -7.72 -2.53 7.79
CA ASN A 132 -8.25 -3.38 8.85
C ASN A 132 -8.34 -4.83 8.38
N SER A 133 -8.27 -5.77 9.32
CA SER A 133 -8.51 -7.20 9.11
C SER A 133 -9.55 -7.64 10.11
N ASP A 134 -10.75 -8.02 9.64
CA ASP A 134 -11.90 -8.37 10.45
C ASP A 134 -12.25 -7.31 11.52
N GLY A 135 -12.10 -6.03 11.18
CA GLY A 135 -12.35 -4.89 12.06
C GLY A 135 -11.24 -4.60 13.07
N VAL A 136 -10.11 -5.32 13.00
CA VAL A 136 -8.88 -4.98 13.72
C VAL A 136 -8.08 -3.99 12.88
N TYR A 137 -8.10 -2.72 13.25
CA TYR A 137 -7.42 -1.64 12.53
C TYR A 137 -5.93 -1.59 12.81
N LEU A 138 -5.15 -1.16 11.83
CA LEU A 138 -3.73 -0.84 12.05
C LEU A 138 -3.61 0.19 13.18
N GLY A 139 -2.66 -0.06 14.09
CA GLY A 139 -2.48 0.72 15.31
C GLY A 139 -3.19 0.13 16.54
N ASP A 140 -4.00 -0.92 16.40
CA ASP A 140 -4.49 -1.69 17.52
C ASP A 140 -3.31 -2.39 18.23
N GLU A 141 -3.29 -2.35 19.58
CA GLU A 141 -2.17 -2.91 20.37
C GLU A 141 -1.97 -4.42 20.17
N ARG A 142 -3.03 -5.14 19.79
CA ARG A 142 -2.94 -6.56 19.42
C ARG A 142 -1.99 -6.81 18.27
N LEU A 143 -1.76 -5.82 17.40
CA LEU A 143 -0.83 -5.89 16.27
C LEU A 143 0.59 -5.43 16.63
N ASP A 144 0.84 -4.92 17.84
CA ASP A 144 2.18 -4.49 18.26
C ASP A 144 3.26 -5.56 18.07
N PRO A 145 3.03 -6.88 18.33
CA PRO A 145 4.07 -7.90 18.12
C PRO A 145 4.50 -8.05 16.65
N ILE A 146 3.58 -7.98 15.68
CA ILE A 146 3.96 -8.01 14.26
C ILE A 146 4.68 -6.70 13.87
N PHE A 147 4.23 -5.54 14.36
CA PHE A 147 4.93 -4.28 14.10
C PHE A 147 6.34 -4.26 14.73
N ALA A 148 6.55 -4.89 15.87
CA ALA A 148 7.87 -5.06 16.45
C ALA A 148 8.79 -5.89 15.54
N ALA A 149 8.31 -7.04 15.05
CA ALA A 149 9.07 -7.90 14.14
C ALA A 149 9.42 -7.18 12.82
N LEU A 150 8.47 -6.45 12.25
CA LEU A 150 8.69 -5.61 11.06
C LEU A 150 9.71 -4.49 11.32
N ASN A 151 9.63 -3.85 12.50
CA ASN A 151 10.54 -2.79 12.90
C ASN A 151 11.98 -3.27 13.09
N GLU A 152 12.20 -4.48 13.61
CA GLU A 152 13.53 -5.08 13.74
C GLU A 152 14.27 -5.19 12.40
N LYS A 153 13.55 -5.44 11.33
CA LYS A 153 14.07 -5.61 9.97
C LYS A 153 14.03 -4.32 9.12
N ASN A 154 13.67 -3.17 9.67
CA ASN A 154 13.47 -1.91 8.92
C ASN A 154 12.50 -2.09 7.74
N SER A 155 11.42 -2.84 7.94
CA SER A 155 10.61 -3.36 6.84
C SER A 155 9.80 -2.29 6.14
N LEU A 156 9.65 -2.46 4.82
CA LEU A 156 8.66 -1.79 4.00
C LEU A 156 7.28 -2.36 4.33
N VAL A 157 6.33 -1.49 4.63
CA VAL A 157 4.93 -1.82 4.90
C VAL A 157 4.04 -0.96 4.00
N ILE A 158 3.42 -1.60 3.02
CA ILE A 158 2.45 -0.94 2.14
C ILE A 158 1.06 -1.16 2.74
N ILE A 159 0.38 -0.07 3.09
CA ILE A 159 -1.02 -0.13 3.50
C ILE A 159 -1.88 -0.25 2.23
N HIS A 160 -2.90 -1.09 2.28
CA HIS A 160 -3.93 -1.14 1.26
C HIS A 160 -5.31 -1.08 1.93
N PRO A 161 -6.28 -0.35 1.37
CA PRO A 161 -7.61 -0.31 1.95
C PRO A 161 -8.28 -1.68 1.99
N SER A 162 -9.16 -1.85 2.95
CA SER A 162 -10.07 -2.98 3.10
C SER A 162 -11.43 -2.43 3.55
N PRO A 163 -12.57 -3.04 3.15
CA PRO A 163 -13.86 -2.55 3.58
C PRO A 163 -13.98 -2.50 5.11
N ALA A 164 -14.60 -1.44 5.62
CA ALA A 164 -14.95 -1.38 7.04
C ALA A 164 -15.98 -2.47 7.36
N ARG A 165 -15.91 -3.06 8.55
CA ARG A 165 -16.87 -4.09 8.99
C ARG A 165 -18.32 -3.61 9.01
N LEU A 166 -18.53 -2.32 9.31
CA LEU A 166 -19.85 -1.70 9.31
C LEU A 166 -19.89 -0.68 8.16
N LEU A 167 -20.51 -1.07 7.07
CA LEU A 167 -20.76 -0.21 5.92
C LEU A 167 -22.07 0.58 6.10
N PRO A 168 -22.25 1.67 5.34
CA PRO A 168 -23.52 2.39 5.28
C PRO A 168 -24.67 1.47 4.87
N ARG A 169 -25.90 1.83 5.27
CA ARG A 169 -27.11 1.12 4.88
C ARG A 169 -27.39 1.22 3.37
N GLU A 170 -28.25 0.32 2.85
CA GLU A 170 -28.47 0.00 1.44
C GLU A 170 -28.69 1.19 0.48
N ASN A 171 -29.15 2.34 0.93
CA ASN A 171 -29.47 3.47 0.06
C ASN A 171 -28.33 4.49 -0.12
N VAL A 172 -27.14 4.20 0.41
CA VAL A 172 -25.96 5.05 0.24
C VAL A 172 -25.18 4.56 -0.99
N VAL A 173 -25.23 5.33 -2.08
CA VAL A 173 -24.61 4.96 -3.37
C VAL A 173 -23.11 4.74 -3.24
N THR A 174 -22.42 5.55 -2.43
CA THR A 174 -20.98 5.46 -2.20
C THR A 174 -20.55 4.13 -1.60
N GLY A 175 -21.41 3.45 -0.85
CA GLY A 175 -21.12 2.14 -0.28
C GLY A 175 -21.23 0.96 -1.25
N LYS A 176 -21.58 1.19 -2.53
CA LYS A 176 -21.72 0.11 -3.53
C LYS A 176 -20.42 -0.22 -4.26
N VAL A 177 -19.53 0.76 -4.39
CA VAL A 177 -18.19 0.60 -4.97
C VAL A 177 -17.19 1.09 -3.94
N MET A 178 -16.46 0.17 -3.31
CA MET A 178 -15.58 0.48 -2.19
C MET A 178 -14.52 1.52 -2.55
N ALA A 179 -13.97 1.43 -3.75
CA ALA A 179 -12.94 2.34 -4.24
C ALA A 179 -13.39 3.81 -4.34
N LEU A 180 -14.71 4.07 -4.46
CA LEU A 180 -15.24 5.44 -4.62
C LEU A 180 -15.01 6.29 -3.36
N PHE A 181 -15.34 5.75 -2.17
CA PHE A 181 -15.32 6.52 -0.93
C PHE A 181 -14.84 5.71 0.28
N GLU A 182 -15.25 4.44 0.38
CA GLU A 182 -14.98 3.64 1.56
C GLU A 182 -13.48 3.36 1.73
N TYR A 183 -12.77 3.07 0.65
CA TYR A 183 -11.33 2.81 0.69
C TYR A 183 -10.49 4.02 1.12
N PRO A 184 -10.66 5.23 0.55
CA PRO A 184 -10.00 6.42 1.07
C PRO A 184 -10.35 6.72 2.53
N THR A 185 -11.61 6.49 2.93
CA THR A 185 -12.07 6.66 4.32
C THR A 185 -11.36 5.68 5.25
N ASP A 186 -11.29 4.42 4.86
CA ASP A 186 -10.73 3.36 5.73
C ASP A 186 -9.21 3.48 5.86
N THR A 187 -8.51 3.77 4.77
CA THR A 187 -7.07 4.12 4.81
C THR A 187 -6.82 5.29 5.77
N THR A 188 -7.61 6.35 5.65
CA THR A 188 -7.48 7.52 6.52
C THR A 188 -7.71 7.16 7.98
N ARG A 189 -8.75 6.38 8.28
CA ARG A 189 -9.05 5.89 9.64
C ARG A 189 -7.90 5.07 10.20
N ALA A 190 -7.36 4.12 9.44
CA ALA A 190 -6.27 3.26 9.85
C ALA A 190 -5.01 4.06 10.20
N VAL A 191 -4.61 5.01 9.34
CA VAL A 191 -3.41 5.83 9.59
C VAL A 191 -3.60 6.77 10.77
N LEU A 192 -4.77 7.40 10.92
CA LEU A 192 -5.07 8.22 12.10
C LEU A 192 -5.06 7.37 13.38
N ASN A 193 -5.56 6.13 13.33
CA ASN A 193 -5.49 5.20 14.46
C ASN A 193 -4.03 4.84 14.82
N MET A 194 -3.18 4.56 13.83
CA MET A 194 -1.75 4.32 14.05
C MET A 194 -1.05 5.53 14.71
N LEU A 195 -1.38 6.75 14.27
CA LEU A 195 -0.81 7.98 14.85
C LEU A 195 -1.31 8.19 16.28
N ALA A 196 -2.61 8.02 16.54
CA ALA A 196 -3.22 8.14 17.87
C ALA A 196 -2.63 7.14 18.87
N ASN A 197 -2.39 5.89 18.45
CA ASN A 197 -1.82 4.83 19.27
C ASN A 197 -0.28 4.81 19.26
N ARG A 198 0.34 5.87 18.71
CA ARG A 198 1.80 6.08 18.73
C ARG A 198 2.60 4.95 18.05
N THR A 199 2.01 4.26 17.08
CA THR A 199 2.65 3.12 16.38
C THR A 199 4.00 3.52 15.77
N LEU A 200 4.09 4.70 15.13
CA LEU A 200 5.34 5.18 14.53
C LEU A 200 6.35 5.74 15.55
N GLU A 201 5.93 5.96 16.80
CA GLU A 201 6.83 6.28 17.91
C GLU A 201 7.38 5.00 18.53
N LYS A 202 6.51 3.99 18.76
CA LYS A 202 6.91 2.66 19.26
C LYS A 202 7.82 1.92 18.29
N PHE A 203 7.54 2.04 16.97
CA PHE A 203 8.21 1.32 15.91
C PHE A 203 8.82 2.28 14.87
N PRO A 204 9.88 3.02 15.23
CA PRO A 204 10.37 4.17 14.46
C PRO A 204 11.09 3.81 13.16
N ARG A 205 11.47 2.55 12.95
CA ARG A 205 12.19 2.08 11.76
C ARG A 205 11.28 1.54 10.66
N LEU A 206 9.97 1.49 10.91
CA LEU A 206 8.99 1.11 9.90
C LEU A 206 8.96 2.11 8.75
N LYS A 207 8.91 1.62 7.52
CA LYS A 207 8.78 2.39 6.30
C LYS A 207 7.35 2.22 5.78
N ILE A 208 6.45 3.10 6.22
CA ILE A 208 5.01 3.02 5.94
C ILE A 208 4.68 3.78 4.66
N VAL A 209 4.12 3.10 3.67
CA VAL A 209 3.57 3.69 2.45
C VAL A 209 2.05 3.75 2.56
N VAL A 210 1.50 4.95 2.42
CA VAL A 210 0.07 5.24 2.41
C VAL A 210 -0.38 5.43 0.97
N PRO A 211 -1.35 4.67 0.48
CA PRO A 211 -1.76 4.68 -0.92
C PRO A 211 -2.60 5.90 -1.31
N HIS A 212 -2.81 6.06 -2.63
CA HIS A 212 -3.76 6.98 -3.25
C HIS A 212 -3.58 8.44 -2.82
N CYS A 213 -2.37 8.98 -3.01
CA CYS A 213 -1.99 10.33 -2.57
C CYS A 213 -2.28 10.61 -1.08
N GLY A 214 -2.27 9.55 -0.24
CA GLY A 214 -2.60 9.65 1.18
C GLY A 214 -4.09 9.70 1.47
N SER A 215 -4.95 9.38 0.48
CA SER A 215 -6.39 9.34 0.66
C SER A 215 -6.95 10.68 1.18
N PHE A 216 -7.68 10.73 2.29
CA PHE A 216 -8.16 11.99 2.89
C PHE A 216 -7.19 12.60 3.90
N LEU A 217 -6.05 11.97 4.17
CA LEU A 217 -5.08 12.47 5.16
C LEU A 217 -4.58 13.90 4.87
N PRO A 218 -4.25 14.28 3.61
CA PRO A 218 -3.81 15.63 3.32
C PRO A 218 -4.84 16.69 3.74
N TYR A 219 -6.11 16.44 3.46
CA TYR A 219 -7.21 17.30 3.89
C TYR A 219 -7.41 17.31 5.41
N MET A 220 -7.30 16.13 6.05
CA MET A 220 -7.57 15.95 7.48
C MET A 220 -6.42 16.35 8.39
N LYS A 221 -5.19 16.52 7.87
CA LYS A 221 -3.96 16.71 8.67
C LYS A 221 -4.08 17.81 9.72
N GLN A 222 -4.51 19.00 9.33
CA GLN A 222 -4.64 20.12 10.25
C GLN A 222 -5.67 19.84 11.33
N ARG A 223 -6.87 19.39 10.92
CA ARG A 223 -7.96 19.08 11.85
C ARG A 223 -7.56 17.97 12.83
N ALA A 224 -6.99 16.88 12.34
CA ALA A 224 -6.58 15.77 13.20
C ALA A 224 -5.50 16.19 14.20
N GLY A 225 -4.49 16.93 13.76
CA GLY A 225 -3.44 17.43 14.65
C GLY A 225 -3.98 18.34 15.75
N SER A 226 -4.87 19.28 15.42
CA SER A 226 -5.52 20.16 16.41
C SER A 226 -6.41 19.39 17.38
N MET A 227 -7.17 18.40 16.87
CA MET A 227 -8.03 17.56 17.71
C MET A 227 -7.22 16.70 18.68
N PHE A 228 -6.12 16.09 18.23
CA PHE A 228 -5.25 15.30 19.12
C PHE A 228 -4.66 16.16 20.25
N GLN A 229 -4.20 17.37 19.93
CA GLN A 229 -3.71 18.30 20.95
C GLN A 229 -4.81 18.68 21.96
N MET A 230 -6.01 18.96 21.47
CA MET A 230 -7.14 19.32 22.32
C MET A 230 -7.53 18.14 23.24
N LEU A 231 -7.69 16.93 22.69
CA LEU A 231 -8.03 15.75 23.49
C LEU A 231 -6.97 15.44 24.55
N ALA A 232 -5.69 15.59 24.21
CA ALA A 232 -4.60 15.42 25.17
C ALA A 232 -4.67 16.49 26.30
N SER A 233 -4.97 17.76 25.97
CA SER A 233 -5.12 18.81 26.97
C SER A 233 -6.30 18.58 27.91
N MET A 234 -7.29 17.83 27.47
CA MET A 234 -8.47 17.41 28.26
C MET A 234 -8.26 16.08 29.01
N ASN A 235 -7.09 15.50 28.96
CA ASN A 235 -6.76 14.17 29.51
C ASN A 235 -7.69 13.03 28.95
N LEU A 236 -8.16 13.18 27.71
CA LEU A 236 -9.00 12.19 27.05
C LEU A 236 -8.19 11.23 26.16
N MET A 237 -6.90 11.52 25.96
CA MET A 237 -5.93 10.64 25.30
C MET A 237 -4.51 11.00 25.73
N GLU A 238 -3.58 10.07 25.56
CA GLU A 238 -2.16 10.36 25.75
C GLU A 238 -1.65 11.35 24.70
N PRO A 239 -0.73 12.27 25.07
CA PRO A 239 -0.11 13.16 24.11
C PRO A 239 0.62 12.40 23.00
N VAL A 240 0.40 12.79 21.75
CA VAL A 240 1.05 12.21 20.58
C VAL A 240 1.79 13.29 19.79
N ASN A 241 2.98 12.95 19.28
CA ASN A 241 3.68 13.84 18.36
C ASN A 241 3.17 13.61 16.93
N PHE A 242 1.94 14.09 16.68
CA PHE A 242 1.25 13.91 15.39
C PHE A 242 2.12 14.35 14.19
N SER A 243 2.75 15.53 14.30
CA SER A 243 3.56 16.07 13.21
C SER A 243 4.79 15.22 12.92
N ALA A 244 5.47 14.71 13.93
CA ALA A 244 6.63 13.85 13.75
C ALA A 244 6.23 12.49 13.15
N GLY A 245 5.12 11.90 13.62
CA GLY A 245 4.59 10.66 13.05
C GLY A 245 4.19 10.83 11.58
N PHE A 246 3.45 11.89 11.27
CA PHE A 246 3.01 12.17 9.90
C PHE A 246 4.19 12.34 8.92
N LYS A 247 5.27 13.02 9.33
CA LYS A 247 6.48 13.24 8.51
C LYS A 247 7.23 11.94 8.16
N LYS A 248 7.00 10.85 8.89
CA LYS A 248 7.61 9.54 8.59
C LYS A 248 6.93 8.80 7.45
N LEU A 249 5.67 9.15 7.14
CA LEU A 249 4.88 8.46 6.13
C LEU A 249 5.40 8.76 4.72
N PHE A 250 5.40 7.72 3.88
CA PHE A 250 5.54 7.82 2.44
C PHE A 250 4.15 7.74 1.79
N PHE A 251 4.03 8.29 0.59
CA PHE A 251 2.76 8.35 -0.13
C PHE A 251 2.99 7.95 -1.59
N ASP A 252 2.19 7.03 -2.10
CA ASP A 252 2.20 6.76 -3.53
C ASP A 252 1.22 7.66 -4.30
N THR A 253 1.34 7.66 -5.62
CA THR A 253 0.51 8.46 -6.52
C THR A 253 -0.51 7.61 -7.28
N ALA A 254 -0.86 6.43 -6.75
CA ALA A 254 -1.82 5.54 -7.38
C ALA A 254 -3.20 6.18 -7.54
N GLY A 255 -3.96 5.74 -8.54
CA GLY A 255 -5.30 6.23 -8.82
C GLY A 255 -5.33 7.47 -9.73
N ASP A 256 -5.79 8.60 -9.24
CA ASP A 256 -5.97 9.85 -10.00
C ASP A 256 -5.31 11.04 -9.29
N PRO A 257 -3.97 11.16 -9.37
CA PRO A 257 -3.24 12.17 -8.60
C PRO A 257 -3.49 13.61 -9.09
N MET A 258 -3.80 13.83 -10.39
CA MET A 258 -3.77 15.16 -10.99
C MET A 258 -5.16 15.77 -11.20
N PRO A 259 -5.25 17.11 -11.04
CA PRO A 259 -4.22 17.98 -10.44
C PRO A 259 -4.36 18.12 -8.92
N GLU A 260 -5.59 18.02 -8.37
CA GLU A 260 -5.94 18.49 -7.02
C GLU A 260 -5.32 17.64 -5.91
N GLN A 261 -5.33 16.30 -6.08
CA GLN A 261 -4.83 15.40 -5.03
C GLN A 261 -3.32 15.54 -4.86
N PHE A 262 -2.59 15.66 -5.96
CA PHE A 262 -1.15 15.85 -5.91
C PHE A 262 -0.75 17.21 -5.31
N ASP A 263 -1.43 18.29 -5.70
CA ASP A 263 -1.18 19.61 -5.13
C ASP A 263 -1.51 19.66 -3.63
N MET A 264 -2.55 18.94 -3.19
CA MET A 264 -2.88 18.84 -1.77
C MET A 264 -1.85 18.00 -1.01
N LEU A 265 -1.37 16.89 -1.60
CA LEU A 265 -0.32 16.07 -1.02
C LEU A 265 0.98 16.89 -0.83
N LEU A 266 1.38 17.70 -1.80
CA LEU A 266 2.56 18.56 -1.73
C LEU A 266 2.51 19.61 -0.61
N LYS A 267 1.32 19.99 -0.15
CA LYS A 267 1.17 20.92 1.01
C LYS A 267 1.49 20.26 2.34
N VAL A 268 1.49 18.92 2.40
CA VAL A 268 1.57 18.19 3.66
C VAL A 268 2.72 17.19 3.74
N ALA A 269 3.22 16.72 2.61
CA ALA A 269 4.34 15.78 2.48
C ALA A 269 5.53 16.44 1.78
N SER A 270 6.74 16.10 2.19
CA SER A 270 7.95 16.50 1.48
C SER A 270 8.16 15.63 0.23
N LEU A 271 8.80 16.19 -0.78
CA LEU A 271 9.00 15.53 -2.07
C LEU A 271 9.71 14.16 -1.97
N ASP A 272 10.63 14.02 -1.02
CA ASP A 272 11.36 12.78 -0.74
C ASP A 272 10.48 11.66 -0.15
N LYS A 273 9.23 11.95 0.17
CA LYS A 273 8.23 11.01 0.68
C LYS A 273 7.19 10.60 -0.35
N ILE A 274 7.30 11.05 -1.59
CA ILE A 274 6.35 10.76 -2.66
C ILE A 274 6.97 9.78 -3.65
N ILE A 275 6.27 8.67 -3.90
CA ILE A 275 6.68 7.60 -4.81
C ILE A 275 5.60 7.36 -5.86
N PHE A 276 6.00 6.82 -7.00
CA PHE A 276 5.06 6.52 -8.08
C PHE A 276 4.30 5.21 -7.84
N GLY A 277 3.02 5.20 -8.17
CA GLY A 277 2.15 4.02 -8.17
C GLY A 277 1.04 4.16 -9.21
N THR A 278 0.55 3.05 -9.76
CA THR A 278 -0.46 3.03 -10.84
C THR A 278 -1.82 2.51 -10.42
N ASP A 279 -1.88 1.61 -9.46
CA ASP A 279 -3.07 0.82 -9.11
C ASP A 279 -3.56 -0.12 -10.24
N TYR A 280 -2.65 -0.47 -11.18
CA TYR A 280 -2.96 -1.46 -12.23
C TYR A 280 -3.08 -2.87 -11.61
N PRO A 281 -4.03 -3.70 -11.99
CA PRO A 281 -5.04 -3.57 -13.05
C PRO A 281 -6.40 -3.02 -12.59
N TYR A 282 -6.56 -2.62 -11.33
CA TYR A 282 -7.83 -2.01 -10.86
C TYR A 282 -8.11 -0.70 -11.59
N VAL A 283 -7.11 0.13 -11.82
CA VAL A 283 -7.18 1.19 -12.81
C VAL A 283 -6.76 0.60 -14.17
N PRO A 284 -7.67 0.53 -15.17
CA PRO A 284 -7.36 -0.06 -16.47
C PRO A 284 -6.20 0.65 -17.19
N ALA A 285 -5.36 -0.10 -17.91
CA ALA A 285 -4.17 0.41 -18.60
C ALA A 285 -4.39 1.72 -19.36
N LYS A 286 -5.46 1.78 -20.19
CA LYS A 286 -5.80 3.00 -20.95
C LYS A 286 -6.02 4.23 -20.06
N VAL A 287 -6.62 4.03 -18.89
CA VAL A 287 -6.88 5.10 -17.92
C VAL A 287 -5.58 5.53 -17.25
N VAL A 288 -4.75 4.57 -16.81
CA VAL A 288 -3.42 4.88 -16.26
C VAL A 288 -2.58 5.68 -17.25
N LEU A 289 -2.50 5.24 -18.51
CA LEU A 289 -1.71 5.93 -19.54
C LEU A 289 -2.18 7.37 -19.77
N GLY A 290 -3.49 7.60 -19.77
CA GLY A 290 -4.06 8.95 -19.91
C GLY A 290 -3.73 9.86 -18.72
N ARG A 291 -3.95 9.38 -17.49
CA ARG A 291 -3.65 10.11 -16.24
C ARG A 291 -2.15 10.37 -16.07
N LYS A 292 -1.36 9.34 -16.37
CA LYS A 292 0.08 9.41 -16.31
C LYS A 292 0.67 10.50 -17.19
N LYS A 293 0.11 10.74 -18.38
CA LYS A 293 0.57 11.81 -19.26
C LYS A 293 0.53 13.18 -18.57
N LEU A 294 -0.58 13.51 -17.91
CA LEU A 294 -0.71 14.76 -17.15
C LEU A 294 0.28 14.83 -15.99
N PHE A 295 0.46 13.71 -15.30
CA PHE A 295 1.43 13.63 -14.21
C PHE A 295 2.87 13.78 -14.71
N ASP A 296 3.25 13.13 -15.81
CA ASP A 296 4.56 13.24 -16.45
C ASP A 296 4.87 14.71 -16.85
N GLU A 297 3.92 15.38 -17.46
CA GLU A 297 4.05 16.78 -17.87
C GLU A 297 4.32 17.69 -16.66
N GLU A 298 3.61 17.49 -15.56
CA GLU A 298 3.76 18.31 -14.36
C GLU A 298 5.08 18.04 -13.63
N ILE A 299 5.47 16.76 -13.41
CA ILE A 299 6.72 16.45 -12.71
C ILE A 299 7.96 16.79 -13.57
N LEU A 300 7.84 16.69 -14.90
CA LEU A 300 8.89 17.12 -15.83
C LEU A 300 9.07 18.65 -15.76
N ARG A 301 7.99 19.41 -15.80
CA ARG A 301 7.99 20.87 -15.66
C ARG A 301 8.66 21.33 -14.36
N ARG A 302 8.50 20.55 -13.27
CA ARG A 302 9.10 20.84 -11.96
C ARG A 302 10.52 20.27 -11.80
N GLY A 303 11.03 19.48 -12.73
CA GLY A 303 12.33 18.81 -12.62
C GLY A 303 12.35 17.66 -11.59
N TRP A 304 11.21 17.00 -11.32
CA TRP A 304 11.04 15.98 -10.27
C TRP A 304 10.96 14.54 -10.80
N THR A 305 11.12 14.34 -12.10
CA THR A 305 10.94 13.04 -12.76
C THR A 305 11.79 11.94 -12.12
N GLU A 306 13.10 12.13 -12.04
CA GLU A 306 14.02 11.16 -11.45
C GLU A 306 13.72 10.95 -9.97
N LYS A 307 13.41 12.03 -9.25
CA LYS A 307 13.11 12.01 -7.81
C LYS A 307 11.94 11.09 -7.48
N ILE A 308 10.80 11.28 -8.15
CA ILE A 308 9.57 10.54 -7.85
C ILE A 308 9.60 9.14 -8.43
N TYR A 309 10.12 8.97 -9.66
CA TYR A 309 10.10 7.67 -10.32
C TYR A 309 11.17 6.70 -9.86
N VAL A 310 12.31 7.19 -9.35
CA VAL A 310 13.46 6.34 -9.07
C VAL A 310 14.07 6.57 -7.70
N GLU A 311 14.53 7.79 -7.39
CA GLU A 311 15.36 8.04 -6.21
C GLU A 311 14.64 7.73 -4.90
N ASN A 312 13.39 8.21 -4.75
CA ASN A 312 12.62 7.97 -3.54
C ASN A 312 12.29 6.49 -3.35
N ALA A 313 11.95 5.79 -4.45
CA ALA A 313 11.68 4.36 -4.45
C ALA A 313 12.93 3.56 -4.04
N ARG A 314 14.10 3.89 -4.60
CA ARG A 314 15.37 3.27 -4.23
C ARG A 314 15.72 3.52 -2.77
N ALA A 315 15.68 4.76 -2.31
CA ALA A 315 15.96 5.10 -0.92
C ALA A 315 15.05 4.33 0.05
N LEU A 316 13.79 4.11 -0.33
CA LEU A 316 12.85 3.35 0.47
C LEU A 316 13.19 1.85 0.52
N LEU A 317 13.68 1.28 -0.58
CA LEU A 317 14.04 -0.14 -0.68
C LEU A 317 15.44 -0.45 -0.11
N GLU A 318 16.37 0.47 -0.24
CA GLU A 318 17.79 0.28 0.12
C GLU A 318 18.13 0.76 1.54
N GLY A 319 17.42 1.76 2.06
CA GLY A 319 17.62 2.33 3.41
C GLY A 319 16.91 1.52 4.48
#